data_ade18b7fccdae0b221c90fc75cda1cfd
#
_entry.id   ade18b7fccdae0b221c90fc75cda1cfd
#
_cell.length_a   1.000
_cell.length_b   1.000
_cell.length_c   1.000
_cell.angle_alpha   90.00
_cell.angle_beta   90.00
_cell.angle_gamma   90.00
#
_symmetry.space_group_name_H-M   'P 1'
#
loop_
_entity.id
_entity.type
_entity.pdbx_description
1 polymer ?
#
loop_
_entity_poly.entity_id
_entity_poly.type
_entity_poly.pdbx_seq_one_letter_code
_entity_poly.pdbx_strand_id
1 'polypeptide(L)'
;MGKSAMSKMKQYLAKLDALSPDQTLLKSSKVLLFLSGSSHLDCASLTSGQLEFLEQICPPDFSVVASNFPFNQGFEHERQAQVSLLNASISNIRYYWHTLYNSRFQEALQRHLSPLLDAEEAVIICKSSGLNILTQWLEDLGEENLPYRLRVIALGPVSRRVLNHKDIDLLVIKGSKD
;
A
#
# COMPACT_ATOMS: atom_id res chain seq x y z
N MET A 1 -36.22 9.50 -13.06
CA MET A 1 -35.13 8.51 -13.21
C MET A 1 -34.04 8.87 -12.22
N GLY A 2 -33.98 8.16 -11.09
CA GLY A 2 -33.02 8.44 -10.03
C GLY A 2 -31.62 7.97 -10.43
N LYS A 3 -30.64 8.87 -10.46
CA LYS A 3 -29.22 8.51 -10.57
C LYS A 3 -28.87 7.73 -9.30
N SER A 4 -28.73 6.41 -9.41
CA SER A 4 -28.19 5.58 -8.32
C SER A 4 -26.81 6.12 -7.97
N ALA A 5 -26.64 6.61 -6.75
CA ALA A 5 -25.36 7.09 -6.26
C ALA A 5 -24.36 5.93 -6.32
N MET A 6 -23.34 6.07 -7.13
CA MET A 6 -22.27 5.09 -7.25
C MET A 6 -21.61 4.89 -5.89
N SER A 7 -21.37 3.64 -5.45
CA SER A 7 -20.72 3.38 -4.17
C SER A 7 -19.32 4.01 -4.12
N LYS A 8 -18.90 4.48 -2.94
CA LYS A 8 -17.57 5.11 -2.74
C LYS A 8 -16.44 4.21 -3.29
N MET A 9 -16.57 2.90 -3.14
CA MET A 9 -15.57 1.96 -3.67
C MET A 9 -15.55 1.92 -5.20
N LYS A 10 -16.70 1.98 -5.86
CA LYS A 10 -16.76 2.06 -7.32
C LYS A 10 -16.11 3.35 -7.85
N GLN A 11 -16.33 4.48 -7.13
CA GLN A 11 -15.68 5.76 -7.47
C GLN A 11 -14.16 5.66 -7.29
N TYR A 12 -13.70 5.04 -6.19
CA TYR A 12 -12.29 4.83 -5.93
C TYR A 12 -11.64 3.98 -7.03
N LEU A 13 -12.23 2.84 -7.39
CA LEU A 13 -11.73 2.00 -8.48
C LEU A 13 -11.67 2.75 -9.82
N ALA A 14 -12.69 3.55 -10.12
CA ALA A 14 -12.67 4.38 -11.33
C ALA A 14 -11.54 5.44 -11.31
N LYS A 15 -11.22 6.00 -10.12
CA LYS A 15 -10.06 6.88 -9.97
C LYS A 15 -8.76 6.13 -10.21
N LEU A 16 -8.57 4.95 -9.61
CA LEU A 16 -7.37 4.13 -9.81
C LEU A 16 -7.16 3.76 -11.28
N ASP A 17 -8.24 3.42 -11.99
CA ASP A 17 -8.17 3.08 -13.42
C ASP A 17 -7.81 4.28 -14.32
N ALA A 18 -8.14 5.49 -13.89
CA ALA A 18 -7.85 6.73 -14.62
C ALA A 18 -6.42 7.26 -14.39
N LEU A 19 -5.68 6.72 -13.41
CA LEU A 19 -4.32 7.16 -13.14
C LEU A 19 -3.35 6.65 -14.22
N SER A 20 -2.50 7.56 -14.71
CA SER A 20 -1.41 7.19 -15.63
C SER A 20 -0.29 6.45 -14.85
N PRO A 21 0.16 5.28 -15.33
CA PRO A 21 1.32 4.58 -14.76
C PRO A 21 2.60 5.43 -14.77
N ASP A 22 2.78 6.31 -15.75
CA ASP A 22 3.96 7.18 -15.86
C ASP A 22 4.08 8.19 -14.71
N GLN A 23 2.98 8.43 -13.99
CA GLN A 23 2.94 9.31 -12.83
C GLN A 23 3.23 8.58 -11.50
N THR A 24 3.79 7.38 -11.56
CA THR A 24 4.21 6.66 -10.34
C THR A 24 5.23 7.47 -9.54
N LEU A 25 5.14 7.34 -8.20
CA LEU A 25 6.14 7.85 -7.24
C LEU A 25 7.26 6.82 -6.98
N LEU A 26 7.13 5.60 -7.51
CA LEU A 26 8.06 4.49 -7.31
C LEU A 26 9.12 4.46 -8.44
N LYS A 27 9.94 5.53 -8.54
CA LYS A 27 10.90 5.69 -9.65
C LYS A 27 12.36 5.48 -9.25
N SER A 28 12.66 5.45 -7.96
CA SER A 28 14.04 5.32 -7.48
C SER A 28 14.47 3.86 -7.45
N SER A 29 15.75 3.59 -7.71
CA SER A 29 16.31 2.23 -7.64
C SER A 29 16.27 1.65 -6.21
N LYS A 30 16.33 2.51 -5.18
CA LYS A 30 16.19 2.13 -3.77
C LYS A 30 15.10 2.96 -3.11
N VAL A 31 14.06 2.30 -2.62
CA VAL A 31 12.88 2.96 -2.09
C VAL A 31 12.54 2.50 -0.67
N LEU A 32 12.16 3.47 0.16
CA LEU A 32 11.53 3.23 1.46
C LEU A 32 10.11 3.77 1.41
N LEU A 33 9.12 2.92 1.64
CA LEU A 33 7.72 3.31 1.54
C LEU A 33 6.87 2.74 2.67
N PHE A 34 5.71 3.38 2.88
CA PHE A 34 4.73 2.96 3.86
C PHE A 34 3.48 2.42 3.14
N LEU A 35 3.09 1.19 3.45
CA LEU A 35 1.90 0.54 2.90
C LEU A 35 0.94 0.22 4.04
N SER A 36 -0.17 0.93 4.11
CA SER A 36 -1.22 0.67 5.10
C SER A 36 -2.56 0.42 4.42
N GLY A 37 -3.45 -0.24 5.13
CA GLY A 37 -4.86 -0.24 4.74
C GLY A 37 -5.36 1.20 4.66
N SER A 38 -6.05 1.54 3.58
CA SER A 38 -6.52 2.91 3.40
C SER A 38 -7.60 3.27 4.41
N SER A 39 -7.33 4.26 5.24
CA SER A 39 -8.35 4.88 6.08
C SER A 39 -9.21 5.87 5.30
N HIS A 40 -8.78 6.28 4.09
CA HIS A 40 -9.48 7.23 3.25
C HIS A 40 -9.35 6.88 1.75
N LEU A 41 -10.48 6.71 1.05
CA LEU A 41 -10.49 6.33 -0.37
C LEU A 41 -10.23 7.51 -1.33
N ASP A 42 -10.12 8.72 -0.82
CA ASP A 42 -9.93 9.92 -1.62
C ASP A 42 -8.54 10.55 -1.45
N CYS A 43 -7.72 10.02 -0.55
CA CYS A 43 -6.41 10.59 -0.25
C CYS A 43 -5.43 9.50 0.18
N ALA A 44 -4.23 9.52 -0.39
CA ALA A 44 -3.11 8.63 -0.08
C ALA A 44 -2.04 9.30 0.80
N SER A 45 -2.35 10.41 1.48
CA SER A 45 -1.40 11.08 2.34
C SER A 45 -0.95 10.20 3.51
N LEU A 46 0.31 10.32 3.88
CA LEU A 46 0.82 9.85 5.16
C LEU A 46 0.50 10.87 6.25
N THR A 47 0.36 10.41 7.49
CA THR A 47 0.34 11.32 8.64
C THR A 47 1.74 11.90 8.87
N SER A 48 1.84 13.06 9.52
CA SER A 48 3.14 13.66 9.86
C SER A 48 4.05 12.69 10.61
N GLY A 49 3.52 11.97 11.60
CA GLY A 49 4.29 10.97 12.34
C GLY A 49 4.73 9.76 11.51
N GLN A 50 3.97 9.37 10.47
CA GLN A 50 4.41 8.32 9.54
C GLN A 50 5.55 8.81 8.65
N LEU A 51 5.46 10.03 8.15
CA LEU A 51 6.50 10.63 7.32
C LEU A 51 7.78 10.85 8.11
N GLU A 52 7.70 11.47 9.28
CA GLU A 52 8.83 11.66 10.21
C GLU A 52 9.51 10.33 10.55
N PHE A 53 8.71 9.27 10.82
CA PHE A 53 9.25 7.94 11.07
C PHE A 53 10.02 7.39 9.89
N LEU A 54 9.47 7.49 8.66
CA LEU A 54 10.18 7.06 7.45
C LEU A 54 11.49 7.84 7.25
N GLU A 55 11.47 9.15 7.43
CA GLU A 55 12.65 10.02 7.30
C GLU A 55 13.74 9.67 8.31
N GLN A 56 13.35 9.36 9.55
CA GLN A 56 14.28 8.98 10.62
C GLN A 56 14.98 7.64 10.37
N ILE A 57 14.28 6.67 9.75
CA ILE A 57 14.83 5.33 9.51
C ILE A 57 15.40 5.16 8.11
N CYS A 58 15.26 6.17 7.24
CA CYS A 58 15.68 6.09 5.85
C CYS A 58 17.21 5.92 5.74
N PRO A 59 17.68 4.84 5.10
CA PRO A 59 19.11 4.70 4.82
C PRO A 59 19.59 5.81 3.86
N PRO A 60 20.88 6.20 3.91
CA PRO A 60 21.40 7.35 3.15
C PRO A 60 21.23 7.28 1.64
N ASP A 61 21.15 6.08 1.08
CA ASP A 61 21.03 5.83 -0.36
C ASP A 61 19.61 5.47 -0.81
N PHE A 62 18.63 5.56 0.09
CA PHE A 62 17.21 5.32 -0.20
C PHE A 62 16.44 6.62 -0.40
N SER A 63 15.39 6.54 -1.22
CA SER A 63 14.40 7.61 -1.38
C SER A 63 13.13 7.27 -0.61
N VAL A 64 12.67 8.19 0.24
CA VAL A 64 11.37 8.06 0.92
C VAL A 64 10.25 8.35 -0.07
N VAL A 65 9.28 7.47 -0.15
CA VAL A 65 8.03 7.72 -0.88
C VAL A 65 7.01 8.32 0.09
N ALA A 66 6.80 9.63 -0.01
CA ALA A 66 5.94 10.40 0.90
C ALA A 66 4.43 10.23 0.63
N SER A 67 4.01 9.04 0.25
CA SER A 67 2.63 8.69 -0.07
C SER A 67 2.33 7.24 0.31
N ASN A 68 1.06 6.91 0.45
CA ASN A 68 0.55 5.55 0.52
C ASN A 68 0.04 5.09 -0.86
N PHE A 69 -0.44 3.84 -0.96
CA PHE A 69 -1.09 3.34 -2.18
C PHE A 69 -2.18 4.32 -2.68
N PRO A 70 -2.22 4.66 -3.98
CA PRO A 70 -1.61 3.98 -5.14
C PRO A 70 -0.20 4.47 -5.55
N PHE A 71 0.50 5.27 -4.75
CA PHE A 71 1.84 5.79 -5.06
C PHE A 71 1.92 6.52 -6.41
N ASN A 72 0.94 7.36 -6.67
CA ASN A 72 0.80 8.04 -7.97
C ASN A 72 0.57 9.54 -7.77
N GLN A 73 1.31 10.38 -8.53
CA GLN A 73 1.23 11.84 -8.44
C GLN A 73 -0.16 12.40 -8.78
N GLY A 74 -0.91 11.71 -9.64
CA GLY A 74 -2.28 12.08 -10.02
C GLY A 74 -3.32 11.78 -8.94
N PHE A 75 -2.94 11.11 -7.85
CA PHE A 75 -3.83 10.84 -6.72
C PHE A 75 -3.55 11.80 -5.57
N GLU A 76 -4.59 12.29 -4.89
CA GLU A 76 -4.44 13.23 -3.77
C GLU A 76 -3.60 12.62 -2.64
N HIS A 77 -2.47 13.22 -2.31
CA HIS A 77 -1.55 12.75 -1.28
C HIS A 77 -0.96 13.87 -0.39
N GLU A 78 -1.26 15.12 -0.69
CA GLU A 78 -0.77 16.28 0.10
C GLU A 78 -1.73 16.63 1.25
N ARG A 79 -3.01 16.31 1.10
CA ARG A 79 -4.05 16.66 2.05
C ARG A 79 -4.04 15.70 3.24
N GLN A 80 -3.75 16.20 4.44
CA GLN A 80 -3.92 15.41 5.66
C GLN A 80 -5.40 15.07 5.89
N ALA A 81 -5.74 13.81 5.71
CA ALA A 81 -7.09 13.31 5.96
C ALA A 81 -7.25 13.00 7.46
N GLN A 82 -8.00 13.83 8.18
CA GLN A 82 -8.44 13.49 9.53
C GLN A 82 -9.64 12.55 9.44
N VAL A 83 -9.46 11.32 9.91
CA VAL A 83 -10.53 10.30 9.94
C VAL A 83 -10.74 9.84 11.37
N SER A 84 -12.01 9.80 11.82
CA SER A 84 -12.32 9.22 13.13
C SER A 84 -11.93 7.74 13.17
N LEU A 85 -11.52 7.24 14.34
CA LEU A 85 -11.07 5.85 14.53
C LEU A 85 -12.10 4.81 14.02
N LEU A 86 -13.40 5.06 14.25
CA LEU A 86 -14.47 4.17 13.77
C LEU A 86 -14.53 4.13 12.24
N ASN A 87 -14.46 5.27 11.58
CA ASN A 87 -14.48 5.33 10.13
C ASN A 87 -13.20 4.71 9.52
N ALA A 88 -12.06 4.90 10.16
CA ALA A 88 -10.81 4.27 9.78
C ALA A 88 -10.91 2.74 9.87
N SER A 89 -11.47 2.20 10.95
CA SER A 89 -11.64 0.75 11.14
C SER A 89 -12.58 0.15 10.09
N ILE A 90 -13.72 0.77 9.81
CA ILE A 90 -14.67 0.31 8.79
C ILE A 90 -14.03 0.36 7.39
N SER A 91 -13.29 1.42 7.09
CA SER A 91 -12.58 1.57 5.83
C SER A 91 -11.51 0.49 5.66
N ASN A 92 -10.73 0.20 6.70
CA ASN A 92 -9.72 -0.85 6.69
C ASN A 92 -10.32 -2.25 6.47
N ILE A 93 -11.46 -2.57 7.10
CA ILE A 93 -12.16 -3.84 6.89
C ILE A 93 -12.62 -3.95 5.43
N ARG A 94 -13.23 -2.91 4.88
CA ARG A 94 -13.65 -2.89 3.47
C ARG A 94 -12.47 -3.06 2.53
N TYR A 95 -11.38 -2.36 2.78
CA TYR A 95 -10.16 -2.46 1.99
C TYR A 95 -9.59 -3.88 2.02
N TYR A 96 -9.55 -4.50 3.22
CA TYR A 96 -9.16 -5.89 3.40
C TYR A 96 -10.00 -6.86 2.55
N TRP A 97 -11.35 -6.72 2.58
CA TRP A 97 -12.25 -7.57 1.79
C TRP A 97 -12.06 -7.35 0.27
N HIS A 98 -11.89 -6.11 -0.17
CA HIS A 98 -11.65 -5.81 -1.59
C HIS A 98 -10.30 -6.37 -2.07
N THR A 99 -9.27 -6.35 -1.25
CA THR A 99 -7.99 -6.97 -1.55
C THR A 99 -8.15 -8.47 -1.85
N LEU A 100 -9.00 -9.16 -1.09
CA LEU A 100 -9.17 -10.62 -1.23
C LEU A 100 -10.13 -11.04 -2.34
N TYR A 101 -11.16 -10.25 -2.61
CA TYR A 101 -12.32 -10.73 -3.38
C TYR A 101 -12.74 -9.82 -4.53
N ASN A 102 -12.03 -8.74 -4.80
CA ASN A 102 -12.37 -7.82 -5.89
C ASN A 102 -11.27 -7.83 -6.95
N SER A 103 -11.50 -8.55 -8.05
CA SER A 103 -10.53 -8.69 -9.14
C SER A 103 -10.07 -7.35 -9.72
N ARG A 104 -10.99 -6.40 -9.88
CA ARG A 104 -10.64 -5.05 -10.37
C ARG A 104 -9.71 -4.31 -9.42
N PHE A 105 -9.86 -4.52 -8.11
CA PHE A 105 -8.93 -3.96 -7.13
C PHE A 105 -7.57 -4.68 -7.18
N GLN A 106 -7.56 -6.00 -7.34
CA GLN A 106 -6.32 -6.78 -7.52
C GLN A 106 -5.57 -6.35 -8.79
N GLU A 107 -6.27 -6.13 -9.90
CA GLU A 107 -5.69 -5.56 -11.12
C GLU A 107 -5.09 -4.16 -10.89
N ALA A 108 -5.75 -3.32 -10.08
CA ALA A 108 -5.21 -2.03 -9.70
C ALA A 108 -3.95 -2.17 -8.81
N LEU A 109 -3.93 -3.14 -7.88
CA LEU A 109 -2.72 -3.45 -7.11
C LEU A 109 -1.56 -3.83 -8.02
N GLN A 110 -1.79 -4.73 -8.99
CA GLN A 110 -0.77 -5.12 -9.97
C GLN A 110 -0.24 -3.89 -10.72
N ARG A 111 -1.11 -3.07 -11.25
CA ARG A 111 -0.74 -1.90 -12.06
C ARG A 111 0.08 -0.88 -11.28
N HIS A 112 -0.32 -0.59 -10.05
CA HIS A 112 0.30 0.50 -9.28
C HIS A 112 1.50 0.06 -8.42
N LEU A 113 1.66 -1.24 -8.16
CA LEU A 113 2.83 -1.77 -7.44
C LEU A 113 3.89 -2.34 -8.38
N SER A 114 3.54 -2.65 -9.65
CA SER A 114 4.50 -3.18 -10.63
C SER A 114 5.76 -2.33 -10.82
N PRO A 115 5.74 -0.97 -10.68
CA PRO A 115 6.99 -0.21 -10.76
C PRO A 115 8.01 -0.56 -9.68
N LEU A 116 7.61 -1.22 -8.58
CA LEU A 116 8.54 -1.76 -7.60
C LEU A 116 9.44 -2.86 -8.19
N LEU A 117 9.03 -3.52 -9.27
CA LEU A 117 9.82 -4.57 -9.92
C LEU A 117 11.07 -4.01 -10.63
N ASP A 118 11.08 -2.70 -10.93
CA ASP A 118 12.22 -2.00 -11.52
C ASP A 118 13.22 -1.50 -10.46
N ALA A 119 12.90 -1.62 -9.16
CA ALA A 119 13.78 -1.23 -8.08
C ALA A 119 14.91 -2.28 -7.89
N GLU A 120 16.08 -1.84 -7.45
CA GLU A 120 17.17 -2.72 -7.01
C GLU A 120 16.95 -3.20 -5.57
N GLU A 121 16.37 -2.35 -4.74
CA GLU A 121 16.07 -2.64 -3.34
C GLU A 121 14.84 -1.87 -2.86
N ALA A 122 13.93 -2.55 -2.15
CA ALA A 122 12.78 -1.91 -1.55
C ALA A 122 12.63 -2.30 -0.07
N VAL A 123 12.34 -1.31 0.76
CA VAL A 123 11.94 -1.50 2.17
C VAL A 123 10.50 -1.02 2.32
N ILE A 124 9.61 -1.94 2.69
CA ILE A 124 8.18 -1.66 2.84
C ILE A 124 7.79 -1.77 4.32
N ILE A 125 7.31 -0.66 4.88
CA ILE A 125 6.72 -0.65 6.22
C ILE A 125 5.22 -0.92 6.08
N CYS A 126 4.79 -2.13 6.42
CA CYS A 126 3.38 -2.51 6.39
C CYS A 126 2.71 -2.25 7.73
N LYS A 127 1.53 -1.61 7.72
CA LYS A 127 0.69 -1.43 8.92
C LYS A 127 -0.73 -1.93 8.65
N SER A 128 -1.33 -2.59 9.66
CA SER A 128 -2.71 -3.10 9.58
C SER A 128 -2.89 -3.99 8.34
N SER A 129 -3.85 -3.73 7.45
CA SER A 129 -4.09 -4.50 6.22
C SER A 129 -3.06 -4.27 5.09
N GLY A 130 -2.03 -3.45 5.31
CA GLY A 130 -0.96 -3.24 4.32
C GLY A 130 -0.21 -4.54 3.98
N LEU A 131 0.03 -5.39 4.97
CA LEU A 131 0.64 -6.70 4.71
C LEU A 131 -0.27 -7.60 3.85
N ASN A 132 -1.59 -7.54 4.03
CA ASN A 132 -2.54 -8.28 3.20
C ASN A 132 -2.54 -7.81 1.72
N ILE A 133 -2.40 -6.50 1.50
CA ILE A 133 -2.25 -5.92 0.15
C ILE A 133 -0.98 -6.43 -0.51
N LEU A 134 0.14 -6.35 0.20
CA LEU A 134 1.44 -6.80 -0.29
C LEU A 134 1.43 -8.30 -0.61
N THR A 135 0.88 -9.12 0.29
CA THR A 135 0.77 -10.57 0.10
C THR A 135 -0.05 -10.91 -1.14
N GLN A 136 -1.20 -10.24 -1.33
CA GLN A 136 -2.03 -10.46 -2.52
C GLN A 136 -1.29 -10.08 -3.81
N TRP A 137 -0.61 -8.94 -3.82
CA TRP A 137 0.18 -8.52 -4.98
C TRP A 137 1.27 -9.53 -5.34
N LEU A 138 2.01 -10.03 -4.33
CA LEU A 138 3.08 -11.01 -4.52
C LEU A 138 2.56 -12.38 -4.99
N GLU A 139 1.42 -12.83 -4.47
CA GLU A 139 0.79 -14.08 -4.91
C GLU A 139 0.38 -14.02 -6.38
N ASP A 140 -0.15 -12.88 -6.82
CA ASP A 140 -0.56 -12.67 -8.22
C ASP A 140 0.65 -12.56 -9.17
N LEU A 141 1.85 -12.20 -8.65
CA LEU A 141 3.10 -12.21 -9.43
C LEU A 141 3.66 -13.63 -9.62
N GLY A 142 3.36 -14.56 -8.72
CA GLY A 142 3.94 -15.90 -8.70
C GLY A 142 5.37 -15.96 -8.11
N GLU A 143 5.84 -17.18 -7.82
CA GLU A 143 7.09 -17.39 -7.07
C GLU A 143 8.38 -17.03 -7.82
N GLU A 144 8.32 -16.76 -9.13
CA GLU A 144 9.52 -16.71 -9.97
C GLU A 144 10.12 -15.31 -10.17
N ASN A 145 9.49 -14.23 -9.69
CA ASN A 145 9.74 -12.92 -10.27
C ASN A 145 10.00 -11.75 -9.30
N LEU A 146 10.66 -11.98 -8.18
CA LEU A 146 11.23 -10.84 -7.47
C LEU A 146 12.69 -10.63 -7.92
N PRO A 147 12.95 -9.65 -8.81
CA PRO A 147 14.30 -9.42 -9.35
C PRO A 147 15.22 -8.72 -8.35
N TYR A 148 14.73 -8.40 -7.14
CA TYR A 148 15.42 -7.56 -6.17
C TYR A 148 15.19 -8.03 -4.73
N ARG A 149 15.97 -7.45 -3.82
CA ARG A 149 15.85 -7.70 -2.39
C ARG A 149 14.68 -6.88 -1.79
N LEU A 150 13.64 -7.59 -1.33
CA LEU A 150 12.51 -6.99 -0.65
C LEU A 150 12.60 -7.20 0.86
N ARG A 151 12.66 -6.10 1.61
CA ARG A 151 12.55 -6.12 3.07
C ARG A 151 11.19 -5.60 3.50
N VAL A 152 10.53 -6.34 4.37
CA VAL A 152 9.19 -5.99 4.88
C VAL A 152 9.22 -5.91 6.39
N ILE A 153 8.80 -4.77 6.93
CA ILE A 153 8.60 -4.58 8.37
C ILE A 153 7.10 -4.42 8.61
N ALA A 154 6.49 -5.41 9.25
CA ALA A 154 5.05 -5.44 9.48
C ALA A 154 4.72 -5.02 10.92
N LEU A 155 4.04 -3.89 11.09
CA LEU A 155 3.66 -3.28 12.37
C LEU A 155 2.20 -3.62 12.69
N GLY A 156 1.93 -4.49 13.68
CA GLY A 156 0.59 -4.92 14.03
C GLY A 156 -0.21 -5.39 12.79
N PRO A 157 0.31 -6.35 12.00
CA PRO A 157 -0.28 -6.68 10.71
C PRO A 157 -1.61 -7.43 10.89
N VAL A 158 -2.56 -7.11 9.99
CA VAL A 158 -3.78 -7.88 9.76
C VAL A 158 -3.66 -8.50 8.37
N SER A 159 -3.36 -9.79 8.31
CA SER A 159 -3.26 -10.54 7.07
C SER A 159 -3.87 -11.93 7.25
N ARG A 160 -4.52 -12.44 6.20
CA ARG A 160 -5.07 -13.79 6.16
C ARG A 160 -3.99 -14.85 6.01
N ARG A 161 -2.90 -14.50 5.35
CA ARG A 161 -1.81 -15.41 4.99
C ARG A 161 -0.50 -14.93 5.59
N VAL A 162 0.37 -15.88 5.85
CA VAL A 162 1.75 -15.58 6.23
C VAL A 162 2.52 -15.36 4.94
N LEU A 163 3.17 -14.20 4.83
CA LEU A 163 4.10 -13.94 3.75
C LEU A 163 5.32 -14.84 3.95
N ASN A 164 5.43 -15.87 3.13
CA ASN A 164 6.54 -16.81 3.15
C ASN A 164 7.13 -16.92 1.73
N HIS A 165 8.11 -16.07 1.44
CA HIS A 165 8.82 -16.06 0.17
C HIS A 165 10.32 -16.03 0.44
N LYS A 166 11.09 -16.87 -0.26
CA LYS A 166 12.54 -17.06 -0.02
C LYS A 166 13.38 -15.79 -0.18
N ASP A 167 12.94 -14.87 -1.04
CA ASP A 167 13.64 -13.63 -1.38
C ASP A 167 13.12 -12.42 -0.59
N ILE A 168 12.29 -12.65 0.44
CA ILE A 168 11.72 -11.59 1.28
C ILE A 168 12.24 -11.72 2.71
N ASP A 169 12.85 -10.64 3.18
CA ASP A 169 13.24 -10.48 4.58
C ASP A 169 12.06 -9.84 5.36
N LEU A 170 11.32 -10.66 6.12
CA LEU A 170 10.13 -10.23 6.86
C LEU A 170 10.40 -10.11 8.35
N LEU A 171 10.26 -8.90 8.89
CA LEU A 171 10.21 -8.62 10.33
C LEU A 171 8.79 -8.29 10.76
N VAL A 172 8.23 -9.06 11.70
CA VAL A 172 6.89 -8.80 12.26
C VAL A 172 7.03 -8.24 13.67
N ILE A 173 6.46 -7.06 13.91
CA ILE A 173 6.42 -6.40 15.20
C ILE A 173 4.98 -6.36 15.69
N LYS A 174 4.70 -6.99 16.84
CA LYS A 174 3.39 -7.01 17.49
C LYS A 174 3.48 -6.34 18.87
N GLY A 175 2.39 -5.77 19.32
CA GLY A 175 2.27 -5.28 20.69
C GLY A 175 2.28 -6.44 21.68
N SER A 176 2.77 -6.21 22.89
CA SER A 176 2.85 -7.24 23.95
C SER A 176 1.48 -7.70 24.48
N LYS A 177 0.40 -7.11 24.02
CA LYS A 177 -1.00 -7.42 24.40
C LYS A 177 -1.86 -7.89 23.22
N ASP A 178 -1.26 -8.14 22.05
CA ASP A 178 -1.95 -8.65 20.85
C ASP A 178 -1.86 -10.19 20.78
#